data_4261ea01b3cb53125c3057691f502819
#
_entry.id   4261ea01b3cb53125c3057691f502819
#
_cell.length_a   1.000
_cell.length_b   1.000
_cell.length_c   1.000
_cell.angle_alpha   90.00
_cell.angle_beta   90.00
_cell.angle_gamma   90.00
#
_symmetry.space_group_name_H-M   'P 1'
#
loop_
_entity.id
_entity.type
_entity.pdbx_description
1 polymer ?
#
loop_
_entity_poly.entity_id
_entity_poly.type
_entity_poly.pdbx_seq_one_letter_code
_entity_poly.pdbx_strand_id
1 'polypeptide(L)'
;MIRRPPRSTHCISSAASDVYKRQLYLLTTAVAVTMALSVSLIIDPGMDAGSVLEAPDYQGKEPPGIKETLINIFPDNPIASMAEGEMLQIIVFAMLLGIALSQSKLAGERVISFFEDLNEILMRLITMIISLAPYGVFCLMLKLGLTVGWNEITKLASYFFTVVLVLSMQALIVYPMLLTFIAKVNPIIYLRKMREPFLVAFSTASSGATMPVTLRTVKEKLGVDNKVASFAVPLGTTINMDGTAIMQGVATVFIAQFYGIDLSVNAYLMVILTATMVSIGAAGVPGVGIVMLSMVLAQAGLPVEGIGLIIGVDRLLDMMRTTVNVAGDGMVAASIAASEDQLNRETYNDVGELTTG
;
A
#
# COMPACT_ATOMS: atom_id res chain seq x y z
N MET A 1 6.34 -52.54 19.73
CA MET A 1 7.00 -51.22 19.86
C MET A 1 6.68 -50.43 18.62
N ILE A 2 5.70 -49.54 18.65
CA ILE A 2 5.32 -48.67 17.53
C ILE A 2 6.04 -47.34 17.81
N ARG A 3 7.06 -47.04 17.01
CA ARG A 3 7.72 -45.72 17.04
C ARG A 3 6.78 -44.67 16.49
N ARG A 4 6.37 -43.69 17.32
CA ARG A 4 5.70 -42.49 16.87
C ARG A 4 6.66 -41.67 16.01
N PRO A 5 6.25 -41.13 14.87
CA PRO A 5 7.09 -40.22 14.08
C PRO A 5 7.29 -38.89 14.83
N PRO A 6 8.42 -38.19 14.65
CA PRO A 6 8.70 -36.94 15.36
C PRO A 6 7.77 -35.84 14.86
N ARG A 7 6.89 -35.39 15.75
CA ARG A 7 6.07 -34.19 15.60
C ARG A 7 6.96 -32.97 15.98
N SER A 8 7.65 -32.35 15.06
CA SER A 8 8.17 -30.99 15.41
C SER A 8 8.77 -30.19 14.27
N THR A 9 9.20 -30.78 13.15
CA THR A 9 9.88 -30.01 12.10
C THR A 9 8.92 -29.27 11.16
N HIS A 10 7.73 -29.78 10.89
CA HIS A 10 6.77 -29.16 9.97
C HIS A 10 6.03 -27.92 10.56
N CYS A 11 5.76 -27.90 11.88
CA CYS A 11 5.10 -26.75 12.51
C CYS A 11 6.01 -25.53 12.66
N ILE A 12 7.28 -25.72 12.92
CA ILE A 12 8.26 -24.63 13.05
C ILE A 12 8.59 -24.06 11.67
N SER A 13 8.64 -24.90 10.65
CA SER A 13 8.85 -24.48 9.26
C SER A 13 7.70 -23.60 8.74
N SER A 14 6.43 -23.95 9.01
CA SER A 14 5.28 -23.14 8.56
C SER A 14 5.21 -21.79 9.27
N ALA A 15 5.45 -21.74 10.58
CA ALA A 15 5.44 -20.48 11.32
C ALA A 15 6.59 -19.53 10.90
N ALA A 16 7.78 -20.07 10.65
CA ALA A 16 8.92 -19.29 10.15
C ALA A 16 8.65 -18.75 8.73
N SER A 17 8.03 -19.56 7.88
CA SER A 17 7.60 -19.16 6.54
C SER A 17 6.56 -18.02 6.58
N ASP A 18 5.57 -18.10 7.46
CA ASP A 18 4.54 -17.06 7.59
C ASP A 18 5.11 -15.73 8.13
N VAL A 19 6.09 -15.78 9.03
CA VAL A 19 6.82 -14.59 9.50
C VAL A 19 7.63 -13.98 8.35
N TYR A 20 8.34 -14.78 7.57
CA TYR A 20 9.12 -14.32 6.43
C TYR A 20 8.25 -13.66 5.35
N LYS A 21 7.07 -14.21 5.06
CA LYS A 21 6.08 -13.64 4.13
C LYS A 21 5.67 -12.23 4.54
N ARG A 22 5.29 -12.05 5.81
CA ARG A 22 4.89 -10.75 6.36
C ARG A 22 6.04 -9.74 6.34
N GLN A 23 7.24 -10.18 6.70
CA GLN A 23 8.43 -9.33 6.70
C GLN A 23 8.78 -8.82 5.30
N LEU A 24 8.63 -9.65 4.26
CA LEU A 24 8.95 -9.24 2.90
C LEU A 24 7.99 -8.15 2.40
N TYR A 25 6.68 -8.25 2.67
CA TYR A 25 5.72 -7.19 2.35
C TYR A 25 6.02 -5.87 3.06
N LEU A 26 6.30 -5.93 4.36
CA LEU A 26 6.63 -4.72 5.13
C LEU A 26 7.94 -4.08 4.65
N LEU A 27 8.93 -4.90 4.31
CA LEU A 27 10.20 -4.43 3.81
C LEU A 27 10.06 -3.74 2.45
N THR A 28 9.30 -4.32 1.52
CA THR A 28 9.06 -3.70 0.20
C THR A 28 8.32 -2.37 0.34
N THR A 29 7.33 -2.29 1.21
CA THR A 29 6.60 -1.05 1.46
C THR A 29 7.48 0.01 2.11
N ALA A 30 8.28 -0.33 3.11
CA ALA A 30 9.21 0.61 3.75
C ALA A 30 10.26 1.14 2.76
N VAL A 31 10.80 0.27 1.89
CA VAL A 31 11.71 0.64 0.80
C VAL A 31 11.01 1.57 -0.20
N ALA A 32 9.76 1.26 -0.56
CA ALA A 32 8.96 2.06 -1.48
C ALA A 32 8.73 3.48 -0.96
N VAL A 33 8.35 3.65 0.31
CA VAL A 33 8.16 4.97 0.95
C VAL A 33 9.48 5.72 1.05
N THR A 34 10.55 5.04 1.47
CA THR A 34 11.87 5.67 1.59
C THR A 34 12.37 6.18 0.24
N MET A 35 12.20 5.38 -0.81
CA MET A 35 12.52 5.78 -2.18
C MET A 35 11.65 6.96 -2.62
N ALA A 36 10.35 6.94 -2.32
CA ALA A 36 9.43 8.03 -2.64
C ALA A 36 9.85 9.35 -1.99
N LEU A 37 10.16 9.34 -0.71
CA LEU A 37 10.66 10.51 0.01
C LEU A 37 11.98 11.00 -0.57
N SER A 38 12.94 10.09 -0.80
CA SER A 38 14.27 10.44 -1.32
C SER A 38 14.20 11.08 -2.70
N VAL A 39 13.44 10.49 -3.61
CA VAL A 39 13.26 11.01 -4.98
C VAL A 39 12.52 12.34 -4.95
N SER A 40 11.50 12.48 -4.11
CA SER A 40 10.74 13.73 -3.98
C SER A 40 11.59 14.88 -3.42
N LEU A 41 12.50 14.58 -2.48
CA LEU A 41 13.44 15.57 -1.95
C LEU A 41 14.55 15.97 -2.96
N ILE A 42 14.78 15.17 -4.00
CA ILE A 42 15.74 15.49 -5.07
C ILE A 42 15.05 16.30 -6.18
N ILE A 43 13.79 15.98 -6.48
CA ILE A 43 13.02 16.61 -7.57
C ILE A 43 12.38 17.92 -7.11
N ASP A 44 12.08 18.04 -5.80
CA ASP A 44 11.39 19.18 -5.19
C ASP A 44 10.08 19.57 -5.92
N PRO A 45 9.11 18.65 -6.04
CA PRO A 45 7.95 18.84 -6.89
C PRO A 45 7.02 19.99 -6.46
N GLY A 46 7.12 20.44 -5.20
CA GLY A 46 6.30 21.51 -4.62
C GLY A 46 7.02 22.85 -4.43
N MET A 47 8.34 22.93 -4.69
CA MET A 47 9.12 24.17 -4.50
C MET A 47 8.65 25.31 -5.41
N ASP A 48 8.85 26.54 -4.97
CA ASP A 48 8.40 27.79 -5.67
C ASP A 48 6.87 27.95 -5.82
N ALA A 49 6.08 27.19 -5.06
CA ALA A 49 4.68 27.50 -4.86
C ALA A 49 4.54 28.70 -3.94
N GLY A 50 5.13 29.82 -4.27
CA GLY A 50 5.05 31.02 -3.41
C GLY A 50 3.60 31.23 -2.95
N SER A 51 3.34 30.95 -1.68
CA SER A 51 2.26 31.40 -0.78
C SER A 51 0.97 31.99 -1.40
N VAL A 52 0.38 31.33 -2.40
CA VAL A 52 -0.92 31.77 -2.97
C VAL A 52 -2.09 31.33 -2.09
N LEU A 53 -1.91 30.29 -1.33
CA LEU A 53 -2.83 29.90 -0.29
C LEU A 53 -2.09 30.08 1.05
N GLU A 54 -2.46 31.12 1.80
CA GLU A 54 -2.10 31.19 3.21
C GLU A 54 -2.48 29.83 3.80
N ALA A 55 -1.47 29.13 4.38
CA ALA A 55 -1.79 27.96 5.20
C ALA A 55 -2.88 28.45 6.17
N PRO A 56 -4.06 27.78 6.25
CA PRO A 56 -5.00 28.07 7.31
C PRO A 56 -4.17 28.10 8.59
N ASP A 57 -4.49 28.94 9.57
CA ASP A 57 -3.72 29.19 10.80
C ASP A 57 -3.30 27.87 11.46
N TYR A 58 -2.46 27.16 10.74
CA TYR A 58 -2.04 25.78 11.01
C TYR A 58 -0.84 25.89 11.97
N GLN A 59 -1.20 25.89 13.26
CA GLN A 59 -0.19 25.67 14.30
C GLN A 59 0.27 24.22 14.19
N GLY A 60 1.31 23.98 13.37
CA GLY A 60 1.90 22.65 13.19
C GLY A 60 2.15 22.02 14.55
N LYS A 61 1.44 20.94 14.85
CA LYS A 61 1.83 20.08 15.98
C LYS A 61 3.19 19.52 15.63
N GLU A 62 4.20 19.81 16.45
CA GLU A 62 5.46 19.09 16.32
C GLU A 62 5.17 17.59 16.35
N PRO A 63 5.62 16.83 15.34
CA PRO A 63 5.40 15.38 15.33
C PRO A 63 6.01 14.78 16.61
N PRO A 64 5.27 13.89 17.29
CA PRO A 64 5.76 13.26 18.51
C PRO A 64 7.09 12.54 18.24
N GLY A 65 8.00 12.58 19.20
CA GLY A 65 9.27 11.87 19.10
C GLY A 65 9.07 10.38 18.90
N ILE A 66 9.98 9.71 18.17
CA ILE A 66 9.91 8.26 17.90
C ILE A 66 9.71 7.45 19.19
N LYS A 67 10.39 7.84 20.28
CA LYS A 67 10.25 7.18 21.58
C LYS A 67 8.84 7.31 22.15
N GLU A 68 8.26 8.49 22.09
CA GLU A 68 6.89 8.75 22.52
C GLU A 68 5.87 7.99 21.69
N THR A 69 6.06 7.97 20.39
CA THR A 69 5.22 7.20 19.46
C THR A 69 5.26 5.71 19.77
N LEU A 70 6.46 5.12 20.02
CA LEU A 70 6.59 3.71 20.36
C LEU A 70 5.97 3.36 21.72
N ILE A 71 5.98 4.28 22.68
CA ILE A 71 5.30 4.08 23.96
C ILE A 71 3.79 4.19 23.78
N ASN A 72 3.33 5.18 23.04
CA ASN A 72 1.91 5.48 22.84
C ASN A 72 1.25 4.65 21.73
N ILE A 73 1.96 3.67 21.15
CA ILE A 73 1.39 2.81 20.10
C ILE A 73 0.28 1.89 20.61
N PHE A 74 0.29 1.59 21.91
CA PHE A 74 -0.76 0.81 22.57
C PHE A 74 -1.81 1.77 23.12
N PRO A 75 -3.11 1.61 22.75
CA PRO A 75 -4.16 2.49 23.23
C PRO A 75 -4.48 2.22 24.71
N ASP A 76 -4.51 3.28 25.51
CA ASP A 76 -5.09 3.21 26.86
C ASP A 76 -6.62 3.01 26.81
N ASN A 77 -7.25 3.61 25.80
CA ASN A 77 -8.68 3.47 25.52
C ASN A 77 -8.93 3.35 24.02
N PRO A 78 -9.18 2.13 23.49
CA PRO A 78 -9.39 1.94 22.06
C PRO A 78 -10.55 2.73 21.47
N ILE A 79 -11.61 2.97 22.25
CA ILE A 79 -12.78 3.74 21.78
C ILE A 79 -12.42 5.22 21.64
N ALA A 80 -11.69 5.77 22.61
CA ALA A 80 -11.17 7.13 22.52
C ALA A 80 -10.24 7.28 21.32
N SER A 81 -9.31 6.33 21.11
CA SER A 81 -8.40 6.34 19.95
C SER A 81 -9.15 6.34 18.62
N MET A 82 -10.26 5.58 18.53
CA MET A 82 -11.13 5.58 17.34
C MET A 82 -11.84 6.92 17.13
N ALA A 83 -12.30 7.56 18.22
CA ALA A 83 -12.98 8.85 18.14
C ALA A 83 -12.01 10.00 17.82
N GLU A 84 -10.78 9.93 18.28
CA GLU A 84 -9.73 10.92 18.08
C GLU A 84 -8.93 10.71 16.79
N GLY A 85 -9.10 9.54 16.13
CA GLY A 85 -8.40 9.20 14.90
C GLY A 85 -6.93 8.83 15.10
N GLU A 86 -6.54 8.32 16.28
CA GLU A 86 -5.19 7.88 16.61
C GLU A 86 -4.84 6.54 15.90
N MET A 87 -4.47 6.64 14.63
CA MET A 87 -4.42 5.50 13.71
C MET A 87 -3.46 4.40 14.10
N LEU A 88 -2.26 4.72 14.59
CA LEU A 88 -1.30 3.70 15.03
C LEU A 88 -1.89 2.86 16.18
N GLN A 89 -2.57 3.50 17.12
CA GLN A 89 -3.24 2.83 18.25
C GLN A 89 -4.40 1.95 17.75
N ILE A 90 -5.20 2.45 16.79
CA ILE A 90 -6.31 1.69 16.20
C ILE A 90 -5.80 0.43 15.51
N ILE A 91 -4.75 0.54 14.70
CA ILE A 91 -4.15 -0.60 13.97
C ILE A 91 -3.61 -1.65 14.94
N VAL A 92 -2.86 -1.22 15.97
CA VAL A 92 -2.31 -2.15 16.96
C VAL A 92 -3.42 -2.84 17.75
N PHE A 93 -4.45 -2.09 18.18
CA PHE A 93 -5.61 -2.69 18.83
C PHE A 93 -6.33 -3.70 17.93
N ALA A 94 -6.57 -3.36 16.66
CA ALA A 94 -7.23 -4.24 15.71
C ALA A 94 -6.42 -5.53 15.46
N MET A 95 -5.09 -5.44 15.37
CA MET A 95 -4.22 -6.62 15.27
C MET A 95 -4.30 -7.52 16.51
N LEU A 96 -4.24 -6.93 17.70
CA LEU A 96 -4.34 -7.68 18.95
C LEU A 96 -5.72 -8.34 19.11
N LEU A 97 -6.79 -7.60 18.77
CA LEU A 97 -8.16 -8.12 18.78
C LEU A 97 -8.30 -9.28 17.79
N GLY A 98 -7.77 -9.15 16.57
CA GLY A 98 -7.79 -10.21 15.54
C GLY A 98 -7.08 -11.49 16.03
N ILE A 99 -5.93 -11.35 16.68
CA ILE A 99 -5.21 -12.48 17.29
C ILE A 99 -6.06 -13.14 18.39
N ALA A 100 -6.67 -12.36 19.28
CA ALA A 100 -7.51 -12.86 20.34
C ALA A 100 -8.75 -13.59 19.79
N LEU A 101 -9.40 -13.04 18.78
CA LEU A 101 -10.54 -13.65 18.12
C LEU A 101 -10.18 -14.98 17.45
N SER A 102 -9.04 -15.05 16.77
CA SER A 102 -8.57 -16.29 16.10
C SER A 102 -8.32 -17.43 17.10
N GLN A 103 -8.03 -17.12 18.36
CA GLN A 103 -7.83 -18.10 19.44
C GLN A 103 -9.12 -18.45 20.18
N SER A 104 -10.23 -17.71 19.97
CA SER A 104 -11.45 -17.75 20.79
C SER A 104 -12.55 -18.66 20.20
N LYS A 105 -12.21 -19.78 19.55
CA LYS A 105 -13.16 -20.79 19.06
C LYS A 105 -14.53 -20.22 18.61
N LEU A 106 -15.66 -20.81 19.04
CA LEU A 106 -17.03 -20.44 18.67
C LEU A 106 -17.40 -18.96 18.98
N ALA A 107 -16.88 -18.39 20.04
CA ALA A 107 -17.12 -16.97 20.36
C ALA A 107 -16.41 -16.06 19.37
N GLY A 108 -15.17 -16.42 18.99
CA GLY A 108 -14.38 -15.72 17.99
C GLY A 108 -15.05 -15.76 16.63
N GLU A 109 -15.52 -16.93 16.17
CA GLU A 109 -16.18 -17.08 14.86
C GLU A 109 -17.40 -16.14 14.69
N ARG A 110 -18.23 -15.99 15.72
CA ARG A 110 -19.40 -15.09 15.67
C ARG A 110 -18.99 -13.62 15.58
N VAL A 111 -17.95 -13.22 16.28
CA VAL A 111 -17.47 -11.82 16.24
C VAL A 111 -16.74 -11.55 14.92
N ILE A 112 -16.00 -12.51 14.38
CA ILE A 112 -15.37 -12.41 13.07
C ILE A 112 -16.45 -12.20 11.98
N SER A 113 -17.51 -13.05 11.98
CA SER A 113 -18.63 -12.90 11.04
C SER A 113 -19.30 -11.53 11.16
N PHE A 114 -19.48 -11.00 12.37
CA PHE A 114 -20.00 -9.65 12.55
C PHE A 114 -19.10 -8.58 11.92
N PHE A 115 -17.77 -8.68 12.08
CA PHE A 115 -16.85 -7.74 11.45
C PHE A 115 -16.79 -7.90 9.93
N GLU A 116 -16.95 -9.10 9.39
CA GLU A 116 -17.05 -9.35 7.96
C GLU A 116 -18.29 -8.68 7.37
N ASP A 117 -19.46 -8.87 8.00
CA ASP A 117 -20.72 -8.22 7.60
C ASP A 117 -20.62 -6.68 7.70
N LEU A 118 -20.05 -6.18 8.80
CA LEU A 118 -19.83 -4.75 8.99
C LEU A 118 -18.91 -4.16 7.93
N ASN A 119 -17.84 -4.89 7.58
CA ASN A 119 -16.91 -4.50 6.52
C ASN A 119 -17.63 -4.41 5.17
N GLU A 120 -18.50 -5.38 4.83
CA GLU A 120 -19.27 -5.32 3.58
C GLU A 120 -20.17 -4.08 3.53
N ILE A 121 -20.86 -3.77 4.63
CA ILE A 121 -21.72 -2.57 4.73
C ILE A 121 -20.88 -1.30 4.58
N LEU A 122 -19.76 -1.19 5.29
CA LEU A 122 -18.87 -0.02 5.20
C LEU A 122 -18.27 0.14 3.80
N MET A 123 -17.92 -0.97 3.14
CA MET A 123 -17.42 -0.93 1.77
C MET A 123 -18.47 -0.44 0.77
N ARG A 124 -19.75 -0.80 0.96
CA ARG A 124 -20.86 -0.26 0.17
C ARG A 124 -21.04 1.25 0.43
N LEU A 125 -20.97 1.68 1.69
CA LEU A 125 -21.03 3.09 2.06
C LEU A 125 -19.91 3.90 1.40
N ILE A 126 -18.66 3.42 1.49
CA ILE A 126 -17.49 4.04 0.83
C ILE A 126 -17.72 4.13 -0.68
N THR A 127 -18.20 3.07 -1.32
CA THR A 127 -18.47 3.06 -2.76
C THR A 127 -19.54 4.11 -3.13
N MET A 128 -20.58 4.27 -2.33
CA MET A 128 -21.60 5.31 -2.52
C MET A 128 -20.99 6.71 -2.44
N ILE A 129 -20.13 6.97 -1.44
CA ILE A 129 -19.44 8.26 -1.29
C ILE A 129 -18.49 8.50 -2.47
N ILE A 130 -17.69 7.51 -2.86
CA ILE A 130 -16.76 7.60 -3.99
C ILE A 130 -17.50 7.84 -5.32
N SER A 131 -18.75 7.37 -5.46
CA SER A 131 -19.54 7.67 -6.66
C SER A 131 -19.82 9.17 -6.87
N LEU A 132 -19.73 9.97 -5.80
CA LEU A 132 -19.84 11.44 -5.86
C LEU A 132 -18.48 12.10 -6.18
N ALA A 133 -17.38 11.39 -6.15
CA ALA A 133 -16.03 11.92 -6.39
C ALA A 133 -15.90 12.69 -7.72
N PRO A 134 -16.48 12.26 -8.87
CA PRO A 134 -16.38 13.03 -10.11
C PRO A 134 -16.90 14.46 -9.99
N TYR A 135 -17.98 14.68 -9.25
CA TYR A 135 -18.53 16.01 -9.00
C TYR A 135 -17.64 16.84 -8.09
N GLY A 136 -17.12 16.23 -7.02
CA GLY A 136 -16.16 16.85 -6.11
C GLY A 136 -14.85 17.24 -6.83
N VAL A 137 -14.31 16.33 -7.63
CA VAL A 137 -13.13 16.58 -8.47
C VAL A 137 -13.39 17.73 -9.46
N PHE A 138 -14.53 17.74 -10.16
CA PHE A 138 -14.88 18.82 -11.05
C PHE A 138 -14.92 20.18 -10.32
N CYS A 139 -15.59 20.26 -9.17
CA CYS A 139 -15.65 21.49 -8.38
C CYS A 139 -14.27 21.94 -7.89
N LEU A 140 -13.44 21.01 -7.42
CA LEU A 140 -12.07 21.30 -6.97
C LEU A 140 -11.19 21.77 -8.12
N MET A 141 -11.26 21.12 -9.28
CA MET A 141 -10.51 21.53 -10.48
C MET A 141 -10.98 22.88 -11.00
N LEU A 142 -12.29 23.15 -10.98
CA LEU A 142 -12.83 24.45 -11.35
C LEU A 142 -12.33 25.54 -10.39
N LYS A 143 -12.39 25.29 -9.09
CA LYS A 143 -11.85 26.20 -8.07
C LYS A 143 -10.34 26.44 -8.30
N LEU A 144 -9.59 25.38 -8.51
CA LEU A 144 -8.15 25.45 -8.78
C LEU A 144 -7.88 26.29 -10.04
N GLY A 145 -8.57 26.02 -11.15
CA GLY A 145 -8.40 26.76 -12.40
C GLY A 145 -8.82 28.24 -12.32
N LEU A 146 -9.71 28.61 -11.40
CA LEU A 146 -10.15 30.00 -11.19
C LEU A 146 -9.25 30.77 -10.21
N THR A 147 -8.62 30.08 -9.27
CA THR A 147 -7.83 30.68 -8.18
C THR A 147 -6.33 30.54 -8.38
N VAL A 148 -5.90 29.64 -9.23
CA VAL A 148 -4.53 29.15 -9.32
C VAL A 148 -3.99 29.41 -10.73
N GLY A 149 -2.76 29.92 -10.83
CA GLY A 149 -2.11 30.23 -12.11
C GLY A 149 -1.45 29.03 -12.79
N TRP A 150 -0.82 29.29 -13.92
CA TRP A 150 -0.07 28.25 -14.68
C TRP A 150 1.05 27.59 -13.86
N ASN A 151 1.64 28.30 -12.92
CA ASN A 151 2.72 27.77 -12.08
C ASN A 151 2.27 26.60 -11.21
N GLU A 152 1.07 26.63 -10.67
CA GLU A 152 0.53 25.58 -9.82
C GLU A 152 0.10 24.36 -10.63
N ILE A 153 -0.37 24.58 -11.88
CA ILE A 153 -0.65 23.47 -12.82
C ILE A 153 0.65 22.73 -13.15
N THR A 154 1.75 23.45 -13.38
CA THR A 154 3.06 22.82 -13.63
C THR A 154 3.57 22.03 -12.43
N LYS A 155 3.28 22.47 -11.21
CA LYS A 155 3.62 21.74 -9.98
C LYS A 155 2.81 20.48 -9.79
N LEU A 156 1.51 20.55 -10.08
CA LEU A 156 0.67 19.35 -10.09
C LEU A 156 1.18 18.33 -11.12
N ALA A 157 1.65 18.81 -12.27
CA ALA A 157 2.32 17.94 -13.25
C ALA A 157 3.63 17.37 -12.71
N SER A 158 4.44 18.18 -12.01
CA SER A 158 5.68 17.72 -11.35
C SER A 158 5.39 16.63 -10.32
N TYR A 159 4.39 16.85 -9.46
CA TYR A 159 3.90 15.83 -8.52
C TYR A 159 3.51 14.54 -9.26
N PHE A 160 2.66 14.66 -10.29
CA PHE A 160 2.19 13.51 -11.07
C PHE A 160 3.36 12.70 -11.65
N PHE A 161 4.29 13.36 -12.34
CA PHE A 161 5.44 12.68 -12.95
C PHE A 161 6.41 12.12 -11.91
N THR A 162 6.56 12.76 -10.76
CA THR A 162 7.36 12.22 -9.64
C THR A 162 6.75 10.91 -9.13
N VAL A 163 5.43 10.86 -8.91
CA VAL A 163 4.76 9.60 -8.52
C VAL A 163 4.95 8.54 -9.59
N VAL A 164 4.72 8.85 -10.87
CA VAL A 164 4.90 7.90 -11.99
C VAL A 164 6.33 7.39 -12.07
N LEU A 165 7.32 8.26 -11.87
CA LEU A 165 8.74 7.88 -11.85
C LEU A 165 9.03 6.87 -10.74
N VAL A 166 8.61 7.17 -9.50
CA VAL A 166 8.87 6.29 -8.35
C VAL A 166 8.12 4.95 -8.49
N LEU A 167 6.86 4.96 -8.97
CA LEU A 167 6.13 3.74 -9.30
C LEU A 167 6.86 2.89 -10.35
N SER A 168 7.42 3.56 -11.37
CA SER A 168 8.20 2.88 -12.41
C SER A 168 9.51 2.31 -11.84
N MET A 169 10.18 3.03 -10.95
CA MET A 169 11.39 2.52 -10.25
C MET A 169 11.06 1.28 -9.41
N GLN A 170 9.96 1.30 -8.67
CA GLN A 170 9.51 0.14 -7.88
C GLN A 170 9.25 -1.07 -8.77
N ALA A 171 8.49 -0.89 -9.85
CA ALA A 171 8.08 -1.99 -10.74
C ALA A 171 9.21 -2.52 -11.62
N LEU A 172 10.12 -1.65 -12.10
CA LEU A 172 11.13 -1.99 -13.11
C LEU A 172 12.55 -2.15 -12.55
N ILE A 173 12.80 -1.71 -11.32
CA ILE A 173 14.11 -1.86 -10.66
C ILE A 173 13.98 -2.72 -9.40
N VAL A 174 13.16 -2.31 -8.42
CA VAL A 174 13.10 -2.98 -7.12
C VAL A 174 12.55 -4.40 -7.23
N TYR A 175 11.39 -4.58 -7.86
CA TYR A 175 10.80 -5.91 -8.01
C TYR A 175 11.64 -6.86 -8.89
N PRO A 176 12.17 -6.45 -10.04
CA PRO A 176 13.12 -7.27 -10.80
C PRO A 176 14.37 -7.63 -10.03
N MET A 177 14.89 -6.72 -9.21
CA MET A 177 16.04 -6.98 -8.36
C MET A 177 15.72 -8.07 -7.32
N LEU A 178 14.58 -7.97 -6.63
CA LEU A 178 14.14 -8.98 -5.66
C LEU A 178 13.89 -10.33 -6.32
N LEU A 179 13.26 -10.39 -7.49
CA LEU A 179 13.08 -11.63 -8.26
C LEU A 179 14.41 -12.27 -8.66
N THR A 180 15.38 -11.46 -9.06
CA THR A 180 16.69 -11.95 -9.48
C THR A 180 17.50 -12.47 -8.28
N PHE A 181 17.54 -11.73 -7.17
CA PHE A 181 18.40 -12.08 -6.03
C PHE A 181 17.74 -13.07 -5.06
N ILE A 182 16.42 -12.96 -4.81
CA ILE A 182 15.70 -13.83 -3.86
C ILE A 182 15.17 -15.08 -4.58
N ALA A 183 14.33 -14.89 -5.61
CA ALA A 183 13.72 -16.01 -6.31
C ALA A 183 14.66 -16.70 -7.31
N LYS A 184 15.73 -16.03 -7.72
CA LYS A 184 16.69 -16.49 -8.74
C LYS A 184 15.99 -16.89 -10.04
N VAL A 185 15.07 -16.04 -10.50
CA VAL A 185 14.30 -16.22 -11.73
C VAL A 185 14.42 -14.99 -12.64
N ASN A 186 14.12 -15.17 -13.92
CA ASN A 186 14.19 -14.07 -14.90
C ASN A 186 13.00 -13.11 -14.73
N PRO A 187 13.22 -11.83 -14.36
CA PRO A 187 12.17 -10.88 -14.13
C PRO A 187 11.40 -10.47 -15.42
N ILE A 188 12.01 -10.61 -16.59
CA ILE A 188 11.34 -10.29 -17.87
C ILE A 188 10.20 -11.29 -18.12
N ILE A 189 10.43 -12.56 -17.79
CA ILE A 189 9.39 -13.60 -17.90
C ILE A 189 8.25 -13.28 -16.96
N TYR A 190 8.56 -12.86 -15.71
CA TYR A 190 7.57 -12.41 -14.74
C TYR A 190 6.68 -11.29 -15.30
N LEU A 191 7.29 -10.20 -15.76
CA LEU A 191 6.56 -9.05 -16.31
C LEU A 191 5.67 -9.43 -17.51
N ARG A 192 6.15 -10.34 -18.37
CA ARG A 192 5.37 -10.82 -19.50
C ARG A 192 4.16 -11.67 -19.08
N LYS A 193 4.33 -12.56 -18.11
CA LYS A 193 3.27 -13.45 -17.64
C LYS A 193 2.22 -12.71 -16.81
N MET A 194 2.60 -11.66 -16.09
CA MET A 194 1.72 -10.85 -15.27
C MET A 194 0.96 -9.76 -16.05
N ARG A 195 1.07 -9.70 -17.39
CA ARG A 195 0.37 -8.67 -18.20
C ARG A 195 -1.14 -8.66 -17.98
N GLU A 196 -1.77 -9.81 -17.92
CA GLU A 196 -3.22 -9.91 -17.71
C GLU A 196 -3.65 -9.33 -16.36
N PRO A 197 -3.09 -9.73 -15.20
CA PRO A 197 -3.31 -9.04 -13.93
C PRO A 197 -3.04 -7.54 -13.96
N PHE A 198 -1.98 -7.09 -14.63
CA PHE A 198 -1.65 -5.65 -14.72
C PHE A 198 -2.72 -4.87 -15.47
N LEU A 199 -3.25 -5.40 -16.57
CA LEU A 199 -4.32 -4.75 -17.32
C LEU A 199 -5.62 -4.67 -16.52
N VAL A 200 -5.98 -5.74 -15.79
CA VAL A 200 -7.17 -5.75 -14.93
C VAL A 200 -6.99 -4.78 -13.76
N ALA A 201 -5.82 -4.76 -13.10
CA ALA A 201 -5.51 -3.85 -12.02
C ALA A 201 -5.58 -2.39 -12.47
N PHE A 202 -4.98 -2.07 -13.61
CA PHE A 202 -5.03 -0.74 -14.21
C PHE A 202 -6.46 -0.32 -14.54
N SER A 203 -7.26 -1.21 -15.13
CA SER A 203 -8.62 -0.89 -15.56
C SER A 203 -9.57 -0.71 -14.37
N THR A 204 -9.43 -1.52 -13.33
CA THR A 204 -10.34 -1.51 -12.17
C THR A 204 -9.91 -0.55 -11.06
N ALA A 205 -8.62 -0.25 -10.97
CA ALA A 205 -7.99 0.41 -9.82
C ALA A 205 -8.34 -0.31 -8.49
N SER A 206 -8.47 -1.64 -8.52
CA SER A 206 -8.85 -2.45 -7.36
C SER A 206 -8.04 -3.75 -7.31
N SER A 207 -7.16 -3.87 -6.31
CA SER A 207 -6.41 -5.11 -6.06
C SER A 207 -7.36 -6.25 -5.69
N GLY A 208 -8.44 -5.95 -4.95
CA GLY A 208 -9.47 -6.92 -4.59
C GLY A 208 -10.19 -7.50 -5.81
N ALA A 209 -10.61 -6.66 -6.76
CA ALA A 209 -11.24 -7.11 -8.00
C ALA A 209 -10.26 -7.89 -8.91
N THR A 210 -8.96 -7.59 -8.83
CA THR A 210 -7.92 -8.24 -9.63
C THR A 210 -7.45 -9.56 -9.00
N MET A 211 -7.67 -9.77 -7.70
CA MET A 211 -7.16 -10.92 -6.94
C MET A 211 -7.43 -12.29 -7.61
N PRO A 212 -8.63 -12.61 -8.13
CA PRO A 212 -8.86 -13.91 -8.77
C PRO A 212 -7.99 -14.14 -10.00
N VAL A 213 -7.74 -13.06 -10.80
CA VAL A 213 -6.90 -13.12 -11.99
C VAL A 213 -5.43 -13.27 -11.60
N THR A 214 -5.00 -12.53 -10.58
CA THR A 214 -3.65 -12.63 -10.01
C THR A 214 -3.38 -14.03 -9.50
N LEU A 215 -4.31 -14.58 -8.70
CA LEU A 215 -4.17 -15.91 -8.13
C LEU A 215 -4.06 -16.99 -9.22
N ARG A 216 -4.93 -16.93 -10.23
CA ARG A 216 -4.86 -17.85 -11.38
C ARG A 216 -3.52 -17.75 -12.11
N THR A 217 -3.07 -16.53 -12.44
CA THR A 217 -1.82 -16.29 -13.16
C THR A 217 -0.60 -16.77 -12.36
N VAL A 218 -0.58 -16.49 -11.07
CA VAL A 218 0.51 -16.91 -10.17
C VAL A 218 0.60 -18.45 -10.10
N LYS A 219 -0.53 -19.15 -10.04
CA LYS A 219 -0.57 -20.62 -10.00
C LYS A 219 -0.22 -21.23 -11.36
N GLU A 220 -0.94 -20.86 -12.39
CA GLU A 220 -0.91 -21.54 -13.68
C GLU A 220 0.25 -21.08 -14.57
N LYS A 221 0.56 -19.77 -14.59
CA LYS A 221 1.59 -19.22 -15.47
C LYS A 221 2.94 -19.08 -14.77
N LEU A 222 2.98 -18.66 -13.50
CA LEU A 222 4.25 -18.55 -12.76
C LEU A 222 4.68 -19.87 -12.12
N GLY A 223 3.81 -20.88 -12.02
CA GLY A 223 4.14 -22.17 -11.47
C GLY A 223 4.31 -22.18 -9.95
N VAL A 224 3.69 -21.24 -9.24
CA VAL A 224 3.69 -21.20 -7.77
C VAL A 224 2.73 -22.25 -7.24
N ASP A 225 3.19 -23.07 -6.26
CA ASP A 225 2.34 -24.06 -5.62
C ASP A 225 1.06 -23.44 -5.03
N ASN A 226 -0.05 -24.20 -5.11
CA ASN A 226 -1.36 -23.74 -4.66
C ASN A 226 -1.38 -23.30 -3.19
N LYS A 227 -0.61 -23.96 -2.32
CA LYS A 227 -0.57 -23.63 -0.88
C LYS A 227 0.03 -22.23 -0.67
N VAL A 228 1.11 -21.91 -1.40
CA VAL A 228 1.74 -20.57 -1.32
C VAL A 228 0.86 -19.54 -1.97
N ALA A 229 0.38 -19.79 -3.19
CA ALA A 229 -0.40 -18.83 -3.95
C ALA A 229 -1.71 -18.45 -3.24
N SER A 230 -2.46 -19.45 -2.74
CA SER A 230 -3.76 -19.23 -2.06
C SER A 230 -3.64 -18.51 -0.72
N PHE A 231 -2.46 -18.44 -0.15
CA PHE A 231 -2.16 -17.64 1.05
C PHE A 231 -1.53 -16.29 0.70
N ALA A 232 -0.46 -16.30 -0.10
CA ALA A 232 0.32 -15.09 -0.37
C ALA A 232 -0.49 -14.04 -1.16
N VAL A 233 -1.22 -14.42 -2.21
CA VAL A 233 -1.95 -13.45 -3.04
C VAL A 233 -3.07 -12.75 -2.28
N PRO A 234 -3.99 -13.43 -1.57
CA PRO A 234 -5.00 -12.74 -0.76
C PRO A 234 -4.40 -11.90 0.38
N LEU A 235 -3.32 -12.37 1.01
CA LEU A 235 -2.62 -11.61 2.04
C LEU A 235 -2.00 -10.34 1.45
N GLY A 236 -1.34 -10.45 0.29
CA GLY A 236 -0.76 -9.31 -0.43
C GLY A 236 -1.80 -8.26 -0.77
N THR A 237 -2.94 -8.67 -1.31
CA THR A 237 -4.05 -7.76 -1.67
C THR A 237 -4.49 -6.85 -0.51
N THR A 238 -4.23 -7.24 0.75
CA THR A 238 -4.61 -6.49 1.96
C THR A 238 -3.43 -5.85 2.70
N ILE A 239 -2.20 -6.33 2.48
CA ILE A 239 -1.02 -5.87 3.23
C ILE A 239 -0.03 -5.13 2.32
N ASN A 240 0.05 -5.54 1.06
CA ASN A 240 1.04 -5.02 0.11
C ASN A 240 0.47 -3.84 -0.68
N MET A 241 0.65 -2.65 -0.17
CA MET A 241 0.19 -1.41 -0.79
C MET A 241 1.36 -0.48 -1.15
N ASP A 242 2.42 -1.04 -1.75
CA ASP A 242 3.65 -0.32 -2.11
C ASP A 242 3.37 0.91 -2.98
N GLY A 243 2.49 0.78 -4.00
CA GLY A 243 2.13 1.89 -4.86
C GLY A 243 1.36 3.00 -4.11
N THR A 244 0.49 2.61 -3.16
CA THR A 244 -0.22 3.57 -2.30
C THR A 244 0.74 4.27 -1.36
N ALA A 245 1.66 3.54 -0.76
CA ALA A 245 2.69 4.07 0.14
C ALA A 245 3.65 5.03 -0.60
N ILE A 246 4.01 4.75 -1.86
CA ILE A 246 4.76 5.67 -2.73
C ILE A 246 4.01 7.00 -2.89
N MET A 247 2.74 6.95 -3.23
CA MET A 247 1.92 8.17 -3.39
C MET A 247 1.89 8.96 -2.08
N GLN A 248 1.72 8.29 -0.94
CA GLN A 248 1.71 8.95 0.37
C GLN A 248 3.03 9.66 0.66
N GLY A 249 4.17 9.01 0.37
CA GLY A 249 5.49 9.62 0.51
C GLY A 249 5.69 10.85 -0.37
N VAL A 250 5.39 10.73 -1.68
CA VAL A 250 5.51 11.85 -2.63
C VAL A 250 4.55 12.99 -2.28
N ALA A 251 3.29 12.66 -1.96
CA ALA A 251 2.28 13.66 -1.58
C ALA A 251 2.66 14.42 -0.30
N THR A 252 3.24 13.74 0.67
CA THR A 252 3.69 14.37 1.92
C THR A 252 4.76 15.44 1.64
N VAL A 253 5.78 15.09 0.84
CA VAL A 253 6.83 16.06 0.47
C VAL A 253 6.25 17.20 -0.37
N PHE A 254 5.42 16.88 -1.36
CA PHE A 254 4.77 17.87 -2.21
C PHE A 254 3.93 18.87 -1.40
N ILE A 255 3.09 18.38 -0.49
CA ILE A 255 2.20 19.21 0.34
C ILE A 255 3.03 20.05 1.32
N ALA A 256 4.05 19.47 1.95
CA ALA A 256 4.95 20.20 2.83
C ALA A 256 5.62 21.38 2.10
N GLN A 257 6.19 21.12 0.93
CA GLN A 257 6.83 22.15 0.09
C GLN A 257 5.82 23.19 -0.41
N PHE A 258 4.62 22.76 -0.80
CA PHE A 258 3.57 23.66 -1.29
C PHE A 258 3.13 24.67 -0.23
N TYR A 259 3.04 24.25 1.03
CA TYR A 259 2.70 25.14 2.16
C TYR A 259 3.91 25.78 2.82
N GLY A 260 5.15 25.54 2.34
CA GLY A 260 6.37 26.06 2.93
C GLY A 260 6.66 25.53 4.34
N ILE A 261 6.23 24.30 4.63
CA ILE A 261 6.43 23.63 5.92
C ILE A 261 7.67 22.75 5.84
N ASP A 262 8.70 23.09 6.63
CA ASP A 262 9.91 22.28 6.73
C ASP A 262 9.66 21.05 7.63
N LEU A 263 9.82 19.85 7.06
CA LEU A 263 9.70 18.62 7.81
C LEU A 263 11.03 18.23 8.46
N SER A 264 10.99 17.93 9.74
CA SER A 264 12.14 17.38 10.46
C SER A 264 12.44 15.95 10.03
N VAL A 265 13.66 15.46 10.29
CA VAL A 265 14.04 14.06 10.06
C VAL A 265 13.08 13.10 10.80
N ASN A 266 12.66 13.47 12.02
CA ASN A 266 11.68 12.69 12.77
C ASN A 266 10.34 12.60 12.04
N ALA A 267 9.87 13.69 11.42
CA ALA A 267 8.64 13.68 10.63
C ALA A 267 8.75 12.71 9.43
N TYR A 268 9.87 12.70 8.70
CA TYR A 268 10.09 11.74 7.61
C TYR A 268 10.10 10.29 8.10
N LEU A 269 10.73 10.00 9.22
CA LEU A 269 10.72 8.66 9.83
C LEU A 269 9.31 8.25 10.26
N MET A 270 8.52 9.20 10.78
CA MET A 270 7.13 8.98 11.13
C MET A 270 6.27 8.71 9.90
N VAL A 271 6.52 9.40 8.79
CA VAL A 271 5.84 9.13 7.50
C VAL A 271 6.14 7.70 7.02
N ILE A 272 7.41 7.26 7.06
CA ILE A 272 7.78 5.89 6.68
C ILE A 272 7.04 4.88 7.55
N LEU A 273 7.07 5.08 8.87
CA LEU A 273 6.40 4.18 9.81
C LEU A 273 4.88 4.15 9.58
N THR A 274 4.25 5.32 9.53
CA THR A 274 2.79 5.44 9.41
C THR A 274 2.32 4.91 8.07
N ALA A 275 2.94 5.29 6.94
CA ALA A 275 2.57 4.80 5.62
C ALA A 275 2.72 3.28 5.52
N THR A 276 3.79 2.71 6.10
CA THR A 276 3.98 1.26 6.16
C THR A 276 2.91 0.57 7.01
N MET A 277 2.57 1.14 8.17
CA MET A 277 1.55 0.57 9.06
C MET A 277 0.13 0.69 8.47
N VAL A 278 -0.20 1.84 7.90
CA VAL A 278 -1.50 2.10 7.27
C VAL A 278 -1.72 1.20 6.04
N SER A 279 -0.65 0.84 5.33
CA SER A 279 -0.73 -0.08 4.20
C SER A 279 -1.23 -1.47 4.57
N ILE A 280 -1.01 -1.92 5.83
CA ILE A 280 -1.43 -3.26 6.31
C ILE A 280 -2.97 -3.39 6.39
N GLY A 281 -3.69 -2.31 6.59
CA GLY A 281 -5.15 -2.33 6.75
C GLY A 281 -5.92 -1.71 5.59
N ALA A 282 -5.23 -1.31 4.53
CA ALA A 282 -5.87 -0.67 3.40
C ALA A 282 -6.68 -1.69 2.59
N ALA A 283 -7.96 -1.40 2.38
CA ALA A 283 -8.78 -2.24 1.50
C ALA A 283 -8.36 -2.06 0.04
N GLY A 284 -8.31 -3.15 -0.72
CA GLY A 284 -7.94 -3.14 -2.13
C GLY A 284 -9.04 -2.59 -3.06
N VAL A 285 -9.57 -1.40 -2.75
CA VAL A 285 -10.66 -0.74 -3.48
C VAL A 285 -10.24 0.66 -3.97
N PRO A 286 -10.85 1.16 -5.05
CA PRO A 286 -10.53 2.47 -5.60
C PRO A 286 -10.69 3.60 -4.57
N GLY A 287 -9.76 4.56 -4.58
CA GLY A 287 -9.83 5.78 -3.78
C GLY A 287 -9.41 5.65 -2.31
N VAL A 288 -9.19 4.45 -1.79
CA VAL A 288 -8.75 4.23 -0.39
C VAL A 288 -7.42 4.94 -0.11
N GLY A 289 -6.52 5.05 -1.10
CA GLY A 289 -5.24 5.72 -0.94
C GLY A 289 -5.34 7.16 -0.45
N ILE A 290 -6.33 7.91 -0.93
CA ILE A 290 -6.59 9.30 -0.48
C ILE A 290 -7.04 9.35 0.99
N VAL A 291 -7.92 8.43 1.39
CA VAL A 291 -8.35 8.35 2.79
C VAL A 291 -7.16 8.03 3.70
N MET A 292 -6.32 7.09 3.28
CA MET A 292 -5.12 6.72 4.03
C MET A 292 -4.08 7.85 4.07
N LEU A 293 -3.99 8.66 3.00
CA LEU A 293 -3.09 9.82 2.97
C LEU A 293 -3.45 10.85 4.05
N SER A 294 -4.73 11.08 4.33
CA SER A 294 -5.12 12.04 5.38
C SER A 294 -4.53 11.69 6.75
N MET A 295 -4.39 10.39 7.02
CA MET A 295 -3.79 9.87 8.26
C MET A 295 -2.28 10.12 8.30
N VAL A 296 -1.60 9.89 7.18
CA VAL A 296 -0.15 10.13 7.06
C VAL A 296 0.18 11.61 7.21
N LEU A 297 -0.62 12.48 6.57
CA LEU A 297 -0.45 13.94 6.69
C LEU A 297 -0.69 14.43 8.11
N ALA A 298 -1.77 13.99 8.76
CA ALA A 298 -2.06 14.35 10.15
C ALA A 298 -0.93 13.94 11.10
N GLN A 299 -0.37 12.73 10.92
CA GLN A 299 0.76 12.25 11.71
C GLN A 299 2.07 13.00 11.41
N ALA A 300 2.25 13.47 10.18
CA ALA A 300 3.39 14.32 9.80
C ALA A 300 3.24 15.78 10.24
N GLY A 301 2.09 16.14 10.83
CA GLY A 301 1.79 17.51 11.18
C GLY A 301 1.53 18.40 9.97
N LEU A 302 0.91 17.88 8.93
CA LEU A 302 0.60 18.62 7.70
C LEU A 302 -0.91 18.84 7.53
N PRO A 303 -1.32 19.93 6.86
CA PRO A 303 -2.72 20.22 6.61
C PRO A 303 -3.32 19.17 5.66
N VAL A 304 -4.41 18.51 6.10
CA VAL A 304 -5.12 17.51 5.30
C VAL A 304 -5.86 18.14 4.10
N GLU A 305 -6.11 19.43 4.13
CA GLU A 305 -6.67 20.24 3.04
C GLU A 305 -5.80 20.18 1.78
N GLY A 306 -4.49 19.94 1.95
CA GLY A 306 -3.55 19.74 0.85
C GLY A 306 -3.92 18.58 -0.09
N ILE A 307 -4.73 17.62 0.37
CA ILE A 307 -5.29 16.56 -0.49
C ILE A 307 -6.10 17.17 -1.64
N GLY A 308 -6.77 18.29 -1.42
CA GLY A 308 -7.52 19.00 -2.44
C GLY A 308 -6.69 19.39 -3.67
N LEU A 309 -5.37 19.57 -3.51
CA LEU A 309 -4.46 19.91 -4.60
C LEU A 309 -4.24 18.73 -5.57
N ILE A 310 -4.18 17.51 -5.04
CA ILE A 310 -3.74 16.32 -5.78
C ILE A 310 -4.89 15.41 -6.24
N ILE A 311 -6.09 15.57 -5.65
CA ILE A 311 -7.23 14.68 -5.90
C ILE A 311 -7.65 14.65 -7.38
N GLY A 312 -7.41 15.74 -8.12
CA GLY A 312 -7.77 15.86 -9.53
C GLY A 312 -7.01 14.91 -10.45
N VAL A 313 -5.78 14.58 -10.10
CA VAL A 313 -4.93 13.65 -10.87
C VAL A 313 -4.90 12.24 -10.25
N ASP A 314 -5.48 12.08 -9.06
CA ASP A 314 -5.38 10.84 -8.29
C ASP A 314 -5.97 9.63 -9.01
N ARG A 315 -7.05 9.79 -9.77
CA ARG A 315 -7.70 8.66 -10.44
C ARG A 315 -6.77 7.91 -11.37
N LEU A 316 -5.96 8.62 -12.16
CA LEU A 316 -4.98 8.00 -13.05
C LEU A 316 -3.82 7.39 -12.27
N LEU A 317 -3.38 8.07 -11.22
CA LEU A 317 -2.35 7.55 -10.32
C LEU A 317 -2.83 6.30 -9.59
N ASP A 318 -4.10 6.23 -9.17
CA ASP A 318 -4.70 5.07 -8.51
C ASP A 318 -4.66 3.81 -9.38
N MET A 319 -4.95 3.95 -10.69
CA MET A 319 -4.81 2.86 -11.67
C MET A 319 -3.37 2.34 -11.74
N MET A 320 -2.38 3.24 -11.77
CA MET A 320 -0.95 2.89 -11.80
C MET A 320 -0.49 2.27 -10.47
N ARG A 321 -0.89 2.86 -9.33
CA ARG A 321 -0.58 2.35 -7.99
C ARG A 321 -1.09 0.93 -7.80
N THR A 322 -2.33 0.67 -8.21
CA THR A 322 -2.93 -0.66 -8.12
C THR A 322 -2.16 -1.68 -8.94
N THR A 323 -1.69 -1.29 -10.13
CA THR A 323 -0.85 -2.17 -10.96
C THR A 323 0.45 -2.54 -10.25
N VAL A 324 1.09 -1.57 -9.58
CA VAL A 324 2.31 -1.81 -8.79
C VAL A 324 2.03 -2.69 -7.57
N ASN A 325 0.91 -2.48 -6.86
CA ASN A 325 0.51 -3.33 -5.74
C ASN A 325 0.36 -4.79 -6.19
N VAL A 326 -0.40 -5.03 -7.26
CA VAL A 326 -0.61 -6.37 -7.84
C VAL A 326 0.72 -6.99 -8.36
N ALA A 327 1.63 -6.16 -8.89
CA ALA A 327 2.95 -6.62 -9.25
C ALA A 327 3.76 -7.08 -8.01
N GLY A 328 3.65 -6.36 -6.91
CA GLY A 328 4.25 -6.77 -5.64
C GLY A 328 3.68 -8.08 -5.10
N ASP A 329 2.35 -8.28 -5.18
CA ASP A 329 1.70 -9.51 -4.73
C ASP A 329 2.25 -10.77 -5.45
N GLY A 330 2.32 -10.70 -6.77
CA GLY A 330 2.87 -11.79 -7.58
C GLY A 330 4.37 -12.00 -7.37
N MET A 331 5.14 -10.92 -7.21
CA MET A 331 6.57 -10.95 -6.94
C MET A 331 6.87 -11.63 -5.61
N VAL A 332 6.17 -11.26 -4.54
CA VAL A 332 6.34 -11.87 -3.22
C VAL A 332 5.91 -13.32 -3.23
N ALA A 333 4.78 -13.67 -3.87
CA ALA A 333 4.34 -15.06 -4.01
C ALA A 333 5.39 -15.93 -4.73
N ALA A 334 5.97 -15.45 -5.83
CA ALA A 334 7.03 -16.14 -6.56
C ALA A 334 8.32 -16.27 -5.73
N SER A 335 8.69 -15.21 -4.98
CA SER A 335 9.89 -15.19 -4.14
C SER A 335 9.79 -16.18 -2.98
N ILE A 336 8.62 -16.25 -2.33
CA ILE A 336 8.33 -17.20 -1.26
C ILE A 336 8.38 -18.64 -1.80
N ALA A 337 7.67 -18.90 -2.91
CA ALA A 337 7.63 -20.22 -3.52
C ALA A 337 9.05 -20.69 -3.92
N ALA A 338 9.88 -19.79 -4.43
CA ALA A 338 11.26 -20.11 -4.77
C ALA A 338 12.11 -20.41 -3.52
N SER A 339 11.89 -19.71 -2.41
CA SER A 339 12.63 -19.93 -1.15
C SER A 339 12.21 -21.22 -0.42
N GLU A 340 11.00 -21.71 -0.68
CA GLU A 340 10.44 -22.93 -0.09
C GLU A 340 10.51 -24.15 -1.03
N ASP A 341 11.22 -24.05 -2.16
CA ASP A 341 11.28 -25.08 -3.22
C ASP A 341 9.86 -25.48 -3.75
N GLN A 342 8.92 -24.54 -3.70
CA GLN A 342 7.53 -24.69 -4.16
C GLN A 342 7.23 -23.92 -5.46
N LEU A 343 8.28 -23.54 -6.19
CA LEU A 343 8.20 -22.91 -7.51
C LEU A 343 8.55 -23.92 -8.61
N ASN A 344 7.59 -24.22 -9.49
CA ASN A 344 7.85 -25.02 -10.67
C ASN A 344 8.59 -24.16 -11.71
N ARG A 345 9.93 -24.36 -11.80
CA ARG A 345 10.79 -23.59 -12.70
C ARG A 345 10.58 -23.92 -14.17
N GLU A 346 10.10 -25.11 -14.51
CA GLU A 346 9.75 -25.46 -15.89
C GLU A 346 8.55 -24.65 -16.34
N THR A 347 7.46 -24.66 -15.56
CA THR A 347 6.29 -23.81 -15.80
C THR A 347 6.66 -22.32 -15.84
N TYR A 348 7.53 -21.86 -14.91
CA TYR A 348 7.96 -20.46 -14.89
C TYR A 348 8.68 -20.06 -16.18
N ASN A 349 9.57 -20.90 -16.69
CA ASN A 349 10.40 -20.62 -17.87
C ASN A 349 9.73 -20.95 -19.21
N ASP A 350 8.59 -21.64 -19.19
CA ASP A 350 7.83 -21.94 -20.39
C ASP A 350 7.23 -20.62 -20.96
N VAL A 351 7.71 -20.21 -22.12
CA VAL A 351 7.26 -19.02 -22.87
C VAL A 351 6.37 -19.37 -24.06
N GLY A 352 6.01 -20.66 -24.24
CA GLY A 352 5.27 -21.14 -25.41
C GLY A 352 3.90 -20.47 -25.62
N GLU A 353 3.19 -20.12 -24.58
CA GLU A 353 1.90 -19.41 -24.68
C GLU A 353 2.03 -17.89 -24.92
N LEU A 354 3.23 -17.32 -24.84
CA LEU A 354 3.47 -15.88 -24.98
C LEU A 354 3.72 -15.43 -26.43
N THR A 355 3.83 -16.38 -27.37
CA THR A 355 4.16 -16.12 -28.78
C THR A 355 2.94 -16.08 -29.70
N THR A 356 1.73 -16.29 -29.19
CA THR A 356 0.49 -16.39 -29.97
C THR A 356 -0.54 -15.31 -29.67
N GLY A 357 -0.12 -14.12 -29.13
CA GLY A 357 -1.02 -13.00 -28.86
C GLY A 357 -0.53 -11.67 -29.42
#